data_394c07fede1781579238999f33990c39
#
_entry.id   394c07fede1781579238999f33990c39
#
_cell.length_a   1.000
_cell.length_b   1.000
_cell.length_c   1.000
_cell.angle_alpha   90.00
_cell.angle_beta   90.00
_cell.angle_gamma   90.00
#
_symmetry.space_group_name_H-M   'P 1'
#
loop_
_entity.id
_entity.type
_entity.pdbx_description
1 polymer ?
#
loop_
_entity_poly.entity_id
_entity_poly.type
_entity_poly.pdbx_seq_one_letter_code
_entity_poly.pdbx_strand_id
1 'polypeptide(L)'
;MKQPIKNNWNRRIILFSSPIAFLALLFIASGSCKRSDRPIPDKKDHPAGTFTPNPKKSEMQEVKTLATGSTAPDFNLPDISGKFFSLDDFSDARVLVIVFTCNHCPTAQAYEDRIIAFTKDYKSKDISVVAIMPNSAFGLLPEECGYSDLDDTYESMIIRAKDKAFNFPYLYDGDDQLVSVKYGPTATPHAFVFDSKRRLAYSGRLDASEKPGTANADDLRKAVDAVLEGKPVEEPVNKAFGCSIKWSWKSEWADKVNKDWAAKTVTLEKTDNKGIASILRNDSQKLRLINVWATWCAPCIIEYPELLNLQRMYGNRAFEFISISADKPDKYDETLSFLKKKQSAIANYIVENPDKYALIEAIDPEWNGALPYSMLVEPGGKIVYKCQGAVDLLALKKKIVEHPLLGRYY
;
A
#
# COMPACT_ATOMS: atom_id res chain seq x y z
N MET A 1 11.41 -58.92 -41.25
CA MET A 1 12.71 -59.61 -41.07
C MET A 1 13.23 -59.36 -39.66
N LYS A 2 13.28 -60.45 -38.95
CA LYS A 2 14.13 -60.79 -37.81
C LYS A 2 14.09 -59.93 -36.54
N GLN A 3 13.43 -60.51 -35.56
CA GLN A 3 13.70 -60.54 -34.11
C GLN A 3 15.05 -61.22 -33.84
N PRO A 4 15.37 -61.56 -32.56
CA PRO A 4 15.57 -60.94 -31.24
C PRO A 4 16.87 -61.46 -30.59
N ILE A 5 17.15 -61.14 -29.27
CA ILE A 5 17.88 -62.00 -28.29
C ILE A 5 17.80 -61.26 -26.94
N LYS A 6 17.11 -61.64 -25.94
CA LYS A 6 17.12 -62.66 -24.88
C LYS A 6 18.38 -62.81 -24.02
N ASN A 7 18.10 -62.73 -22.71
CA ASN A 7 18.52 -63.52 -21.54
C ASN A 7 19.76 -63.03 -20.78
N ASN A 8 19.94 -63.21 -19.49
CA ASN A 8 19.23 -63.92 -18.40
C ASN A 8 19.97 -63.68 -17.06
N TRP A 9 19.22 -63.77 -15.96
CA TRP A 9 19.54 -64.34 -14.65
C TRP A 9 20.75 -63.83 -13.80
N ASN A 10 20.61 -63.46 -12.51
CA ASN A 10 20.50 -64.41 -11.39
C ASN A 10 20.08 -63.76 -10.06
N ARG A 11 19.32 -64.51 -9.31
CA ARG A 11 18.82 -64.34 -7.95
C ARG A 11 19.93 -64.26 -6.90
N ARG A 12 19.69 -63.51 -5.84
CA ARG A 12 19.89 -64.02 -4.47
C ARG A 12 18.93 -63.32 -3.50
N ILE A 13 18.11 -64.13 -2.85
CA ILE A 13 17.19 -63.82 -1.75
C ILE A 13 18.01 -63.83 -0.47
N ILE A 14 17.88 -62.83 0.38
CA ILE A 14 18.09 -62.96 1.82
C ILE A 14 16.92 -62.23 2.51
N LEU A 15 16.15 -63.05 3.21
CA LEU A 15 15.10 -62.66 4.16
C LEU A 15 15.75 -62.17 5.46
N PHE A 16 15.34 -61.02 5.97
CA PHE A 16 15.24 -60.77 7.40
C PHE A 16 13.99 -59.94 7.72
N SER A 17 13.22 -60.52 8.57
CA SER A 17 11.97 -60.05 9.14
C SER A 17 12.19 -59.00 10.22
N SER A 18 11.41 -57.93 10.20
CA SER A 18 10.62 -57.43 11.37
C SER A 18 9.93 -56.10 11.10
N PRO A 19 8.75 -55.83 11.67
CA PRO A 19 7.89 -54.73 11.27
C PRO A 19 8.17 -53.52 12.12
N ILE A 20 8.41 -52.39 11.47
CA ILE A 20 8.29 -51.09 12.14
C ILE A 20 7.22 -50.28 11.41
N ALA A 21 6.14 -50.07 12.14
CA ALA A 21 5.03 -49.23 11.72
C ALA A 21 5.51 -47.79 11.47
N PHE A 22 5.48 -47.33 10.24
CA PHE A 22 5.63 -45.91 9.91
C PHE A 22 4.27 -45.20 10.07
N LEU A 23 4.12 -44.54 11.20
CA LEU A 23 3.07 -43.58 11.41
C LEU A 23 3.42 -42.32 10.58
N ALA A 24 2.77 -42.14 9.45
CA ALA A 24 2.89 -40.90 8.67
C ALA A 24 2.17 -39.77 9.42
N LEU A 25 2.89 -39.01 10.21
CA LEU A 25 2.45 -37.71 10.75
C LEU A 25 2.49 -36.71 9.60
N LEU A 26 1.32 -36.37 9.08
CA LEU A 26 1.09 -35.18 8.27
C LEU A 26 1.38 -33.95 9.15
N PHE A 27 2.53 -33.36 9.03
CA PHE A 27 2.79 -32.02 9.52
C PHE A 27 2.11 -31.02 8.61
N ILE A 28 0.94 -30.56 9.03
CA ILE A 28 0.37 -29.30 8.53
C ILE A 28 1.29 -28.19 9.06
N ALA A 29 2.14 -27.67 8.21
CA ALA A 29 2.95 -26.51 8.51
C ALA A 29 2.04 -25.28 8.60
N SER A 30 1.51 -25.04 9.80
CA SER A 30 1.02 -23.72 10.20
C SER A 30 2.23 -22.80 10.25
N GLY A 31 2.46 -22.04 9.18
CA GLY A 31 3.51 -21.03 9.10
C GLY A 31 3.25 -19.90 10.08
N SER A 32 3.63 -20.10 11.33
CA SER A 32 3.81 -19.05 12.32
C SER A 32 5.00 -18.22 11.87
N CYS A 33 4.76 -17.03 11.37
CA CYS A 33 5.76 -16.04 10.99
C CYS A 33 6.53 -15.60 12.23
N LYS A 34 7.70 -16.21 12.48
CA LYS A 34 8.62 -15.74 13.52
C LYS A 34 9.18 -14.39 13.09
N ARG A 35 8.86 -13.34 13.84
CA ARG A 35 9.53 -12.03 13.79
C ARG A 35 11.03 -12.23 13.90
N SER A 36 11.79 -11.82 12.88
CA SER A 36 13.23 -11.66 13.00
C SER A 36 13.52 -10.25 13.51
N ASP A 37 13.80 -10.13 14.79
CA ASP A 37 14.34 -8.90 15.37
C ASP A 37 15.77 -8.72 14.84
N ARG A 38 15.96 -7.78 13.89
CA ARG A 38 17.28 -7.20 13.60
C ARG A 38 17.28 -5.76 14.06
N PRO A 39 18.23 -5.34 14.92
CA PRO A 39 18.27 -3.98 15.44
C PRO A 39 18.66 -2.99 14.34
N ILE A 40 17.95 -1.86 14.30
CA ILE A 40 18.34 -0.65 13.59
C ILE A 40 19.60 -0.11 14.32
N PRO A 41 20.65 0.38 13.62
CA PRO A 41 21.88 0.79 14.27
C PRO A 41 21.65 1.99 15.20
N ASP A 42 22.13 1.84 16.44
CA ASP A 42 22.15 2.84 17.50
C ASP A 42 22.77 4.18 17.04
N LYS A 43 22.00 5.25 17.16
CA LYS A 43 22.54 6.62 17.32
C LYS A 43 21.82 7.26 18.49
N LYS A 44 22.60 7.87 19.39
CA LYS A 44 22.29 8.65 20.60
C LYS A 44 20.86 8.56 21.13
N ASP A 45 20.71 7.92 22.29
CA ASP A 45 19.46 7.74 23.01
C ASP A 45 18.72 9.07 23.24
N HIS A 46 17.64 9.26 22.48
CA HIS A 46 16.53 10.10 22.90
C HIS A 46 15.39 9.18 23.34
N PRO A 47 14.67 9.47 24.43
CA PRO A 47 13.55 8.64 24.84
C PRO A 47 12.52 8.58 23.70
N ALA A 48 12.14 7.36 23.31
CA ALA A 48 11.06 7.15 22.36
C ALA A 48 9.77 7.75 22.96
N GLY A 49 9.38 8.93 22.47
CA GLY A 49 8.08 9.51 22.74
C GLY A 49 7.04 8.83 21.89
N THR A 50 5.87 8.57 22.42
CA THR A 50 4.71 8.17 21.62
C THR A 50 4.24 9.39 20.83
N PHE A 51 4.67 9.52 19.57
CA PHE A 51 4.11 10.54 18.67
C PHE A 51 2.71 10.08 18.23
N THR A 52 1.75 11.00 18.29
CA THR A 52 0.40 10.80 17.78
C THR A 52 0.13 11.87 16.73
N PRO A 53 -0.15 11.51 15.48
CA PRO A 53 -0.49 12.47 14.43
C PRO A 53 -1.71 13.31 14.80
N ASN A 54 -1.64 14.61 14.46
CA ASN A 54 -2.74 15.56 14.64
C ASN A 54 -2.86 16.46 13.41
N PRO A 55 -3.29 15.92 12.26
CA PRO A 55 -3.41 16.67 11.02
C PRO A 55 -4.30 17.91 11.16
N LYS A 56 -3.87 19.03 10.57
CA LYS A 56 -4.59 20.30 10.58
C LYS A 56 -4.91 20.74 9.17
N LYS A 57 -6.10 21.32 9.00
CA LYS A 57 -6.41 22.08 7.78
C LYS A 57 -5.70 23.42 7.85
N SER A 58 -5.06 23.82 6.75
CA SER A 58 -4.40 25.12 6.63
C SER A 58 -5.04 25.94 5.51
N GLU A 59 -4.84 27.24 5.56
CA GLU A 59 -5.19 28.13 4.45
C GLU A 59 -4.23 27.94 3.28
N MET A 60 -4.72 28.24 2.07
CA MET A 60 -3.91 28.16 0.85
C MET A 60 -2.71 29.09 0.94
N GLN A 61 -1.54 28.54 0.62
CA GLN A 61 -0.28 29.28 0.60
C GLN A 61 0.37 29.17 -0.78
N GLU A 62 1.11 30.21 -1.16
CA GLU A 62 2.01 30.12 -2.31
C GLU A 62 3.23 29.31 -1.93
N VAL A 63 3.46 28.17 -2.60
CA VAL A 63 4.61 27.31 -2.38
C VAL A 63 5.61 27.49 -3.51
N LYS A 64 6.84 27.90 -3.17
CA LYS A 64 7.95 28.05 -4.13
C LYS A 64 9.04 27.08 -3.76
N THR A 65 9.58 26.35 -4.75
CA THR A 65 10.75 25.51 -4.54
C THR A 65 11.93 26.35 -4.10
N LEU A 66 12.63 25.87 -3.07
CA LEU A 66 13.82 26.51 -2.51
C LEU A 66 14.85 26.77 -3.62
N ALA A 67 15.34 28.00 -3.72
CA ALA A 67 16.30 28.39 -4.76
C ALA A 67 17.71 27.85 -4.47
N THR A 68 18.45 27.46 -5.51
CA THR A 68 19.87 27.07 -5.39
C THR A 68 20.68 28.14 -4.66
N GLY A 69 21.57 27.71 -3.76
CA GLY A 69 22.36 28.59 -2.89
C GLY A 69 21.67 29.03 -1.60
N SER A 70 20.37 28.78 -1.47
CA SER A 70 19.64 29.07 -0.22
C SER A 70 20.09 28.15 0.90
N THR A 71 20.02 28.63 2.15
CA THR A 71 20.27 27.80 3.35
C THR A 71 19.09 26.87 3.59
N ALA A 72 19.36 25.62 3.96
CA ALA A 72 18.33 24.66 4.33
C ALA A 72 17.43 25.21 5.46
N PRO A 73 16.12 25.27 5.28
CA PRO A 73 15.20 25.57 6.36
C PRO A 73 15.30 24.52 7.46
N ASP A 74 15.30 24.97 8.71
CA ASP A 74 15.27 24.06 9.85
C ASP A 74 13.93 23.35 9.98
N PHE A 75 13.98 22.13 10.55
CA PHE A 75 12.83 21.30 10.84
C PHE A 75 12.97 20.61 12.19
N ASN A 76 11.87 20.18 12.75
CA ASN A 76 11.80 19.30 13.92
C ASN A 76 10.62 18.34 13.73
N LEU A 77 10.90 17.20 13.12
CA LEU A 77 9.88 16.25 12.67
C LEU A 77 10.07 14.88 13.30
N PRO A 78 8.97 14.17 13.65
CA PRO A 78 9.04 12.81 14.14
C PRO A 78 9.37 11.83 13.01
N ASP A 79 10.19 10.83 13.30
CA ASP A 79 10.37 9.67 12.45
C ASP A 79 9.32 8.58 12.76
N ILE A 80 9.41 7.47 12.05
CA ILE A 80 8.53 6.29 12.22
C ILE A 80 8.62 5.62 13.60
N SER A 81 9.58 5.97 14.44
CA SER A 81 9.70 5.51 15.85
C SER A 81 9.13 6.51 16.86
N GLY A 82 8.69 7.68 16.39
CA GLY A 82 8.27 8.80 17.20
C GLY A 82 9.43 9.67 17.74
N LYS A 83 10.67 9.37 17.34
CA LYS A 83 11.83 10.21 17.65
C LYS A 83 11.83 11.44 16.74
N PHE A 84 12.06 12.62 17.34
CA PHE A 84 12.18 13.84 16.59
C PHE A 84 13.60 14.03 16.05
N PHE A 85 13.68 14.50 14.81
CA PHE A 85 14.91 14.90 14.13
C PHE A 85 14.83 16.35 13.70
N SER A 86 15.93 17.06 13.89
CA SER A 86 16.14 18.44 13.44
C SER A 86 17.25 18.49 12.39
N LEU A 87 17.47 19.65 11.78
CA LEU A 87 18.57 19.84 10.84
C LEU A 87 19.95 19.63 11.54
N ASP A 88 20.05 19.96 12.83
CA ASP A 88 21.28 19.81 13.62
C ASP A 88 21.69 18.35 13.83
N ASP A 89 20.75 17.39 13.82
CA ASP A 89 21.06 15.96 13.91
C ASP A 89 21.91 15.44 12.73
N PHE A 90 21.98 16.23 11.66
CA PHE A 90 22.75 15.94 10.45
C PHE A 90 23.97 16.86 10.28
N SER A 91 24.33 17.67 11.30
CA SER A 91 25.40 18.67 11.22
C SER A 91 26.76 18.11 10.82
N ASP A 92 27.09 16.88 11.21
CA ASP A 92 28.37 16.23 10.93
C ASP A 92 28.52 15.79 9.45
N ALA A 93 27.42 15.73 8.69
CA ALA A 93 27.48 15.29 7.31
C ALA A 93 28.05 16.36 6.38
N ARG A 94 29.00 15.96 5.52
CA ARG A 94 29.53 16.83 4.45
C ARG A 94 28.50 17.15 3.39
N VAL A 95 27.59 16.22 3.13
CA VAL A 95 26.46 16.39 2.22
C VAL A 95 25.20 15.90 2.91
N LEU A 96 24.15 16.70 2.89
CA LEU A 96 22.82 16.30 3.33
C LEU A 96 21.90 16.14 2.11
N VAL A 97 21.29 14.99 1.99
CA VAL A 97 20.26 14.70 0.97
C VAL A 97 18.90 14.60 1.66
N ILE A 98 17.97 15.46 1.26
CA ILE A 98 16.57 15.41 1.70
C ILE A 98 15.72 14.95 0.52
N VAL A 99 14.93 13.89 0.69
CA VAL A 99 14.02 13.39 -0.33
C VAL A 99 12.58 13.48 0.17
N PHE A 100 11.79 14.35 -0.45
CA PHE A 100 10.34 14.34 -0.23
C PHE A 100 9.74 13.16 -0.98
N THR A 101 9.12 12.23 -0.26
CA THR A 101 8.54 10.99 -0.79
C THR A 101 7.26 10.62 -0.06
N CYS A 102 6.50 9.65 -0.58
CA CYS A 102 5.25 9.21 0.04
C CYS A 102 4.93 7.75 -0.32
N ASN A 103 3.93 7.17 0.34
CA ASN A 103 3.60 5.75 0.16
C ASN A 103 2.66 5.49 -1.01
N HIS A 104 1.67 6.40 -1.26
CA HIS A 104 0.62 6.16 -2.27
C HIS A 104 1.11 6.30 -3.71
N CYS A 105 2.13 7.13 -3.94
CA CYS A 105 2.58 7.49 -5.29
C CYS A 105 3.34 6.34 -5.95
N PRO A 106 2.90 5.83 -7.13
CA PRO A 106 3.60 4.75 -7.82
C PRO A 106 5.03 5.14 -8.23
N THR A 107 5.24 6.39 -8.65
CA THR A 107 6.59 6.90 -8.94
C THR A 107 7.47 6.87 -7.70
N ALA A 108 6.98 7.34 -6.54
CA ALA A 108 7.75 7.28 -5.29
C ALA A 108 8.11 5.83 -4.92
N GLN A 109 7.17 4.89 -5.06
CA GLN A 109 7.41 3.46 -4.84
C GLN A 109 8.50 2.89 -5.76
N ALA A 110 8.54 3.30 -7.03
CA ALA A 110 9.54 2.87 -7.99
C ALA A 110 10.97 3.33 -7.63
N TYR A 111 11.09 4.38 -6.83
CA TYR A 111 12.39 4.93 -6.42
C TYR A 111 12.87 4.43 -5.04
N GLU A 112 12.06 3.77 -4.25
CA GLU A 112 12.44 3.33 -2.90
C GLU A 112 13.72 2.49 -2.86
N ASP A 113 13.80 1.47 -3.70
CA ASP A 113 14.97 0.58 -3.77
C ASP A 113 16.23 1.34 -4.22
N ARG A 114 16.09 2.38 -5.05
CA ARG A 114 17.20 3.25 -5.47
C ARG A 114 17.68 4.15 -4.35
N ILE A 115 16.77 4.70 -3.54
CA ILE A 115 17.13 5.50 -2.36
C ILE A 115 17.84 4.63 -1.32
N ILE A 116 17.35 3.40 -1.10
CA ILE A 116 17.99 2.42 -0.22
C ILE A 116 19.40 2.07 -0.70
N ALA A 117 19.55 1.76 -2.00
CA ALA A 117 20.85 1.45 -2.60
C ALA A 117 21.80 2.65 -2.53
N PHE A 118 21.32 3.85 -2.89
CA PHE A 118 22.08 5.09 -2.79
C PHE A 118 22.58 5.32 -1.36
N THR A 119 21.71 5.24 -0.37
CA THR A 119 22.09 5.43 1.05
C THR A 119 23.13 4.42 1.50
N LYS A 120 23.03 3.17 1.06
CA LYS A 120 24.01 2.12 1.35
C LYS A 120 25.35 2.42 0.71
N ASP A 121 25.37 2.78 -0.58
CA ASP A 121 26.60 3.01 -1.36
C ASP A 121 27.41 4.21 -0.85
N TYR A 122 26.72 5.21 -0.32
CA TYR A 122 27.32 6.44 0.17
C TYR A 122 27.57 6.47 1.69
N LYS A 123 27.26 5.40 2.41
CA LYS A 123 27.36 5.32 3.88
C LYS A 123 28.75 5.71 4.43
N SER A 124 29.83 5.42 3.70
CA SER A 124 31.21 5.70 4.10
C SER A 124 31.75 7.06 3.64
N LYS A 125 30.92 7.88 2.98
CA LYS A 125 31.34 9.15 2.34
C LYS A 125 30.91 10.40 3.11
N ASP A 126 30.60 10.28 4.39
CA ASP A 126 30.13 11.38 5.27
C ASP A 126 28.92 12.12 4.70
N ILE A 127 27.97 11.38 4.15
CA ILE A 127 26.67 11.89 3.75
C ILE A 127 25.57 11.42 4.68
N SER A 128 24.54 12.24 4.82
CA SER A 128 23.27 11.85 5.45
C SER A 128 22.14 11.91 4.43
N VAL A 129 21.27 10.91 4.48
CA VAL A 129 20.03 10.86 3.70
C VAL A 129 18.86 10.86 4.67
N VAL A 130 17.88 11.71 4.43
CA VAL A 130 16.62 11.75 5.17
C VAL A 130 15.46 11.85 4.20
N ALA A 131 14.42 11.06 4.42
CA ALA A 131 13.18 11.15 3.67
C ALA A 131 12.12 11.91 4.49
N ILE A 132 11.33 12.75 3.85
CA ILE A 132 10.22 13.48 4.47
C ILE A 132 8.94 13.16 3.71
N MET A 133 7.89 12.77 4.43
CA MET A 133 6.55 12.58 3.91
C MET A 133 5.77 13.90 4.04
N PRO A 134 5.46 14.56 2.91
CA PRO A 134 4.89 15.91 2.90
C PRO A 134 3.38 15.96 2.90
N ASN A 135 2.68 14.83 2.76
CA ASN A 135 1.26 14.78 2.43
C ASN A 135 0.37 14.84 3.66
N SER A 136 -0.69 15.64 3.57
CA SER A 136 -1.74 15.69 4.58
C SER A 136 -2.85 14.67 4.27
N ALA A 137 -3.37 14.02 5.32
CA ALA A 137 -4.53 13.14 5.21
C ALA A 137 -5.79 13.86 4.66
N PHE A 138 -5.89 15.19 4.82
CA PHE A 138 -6.99 15.98 4.24
C PHE A 138 -6.87 16.23 2.73
N GLY A 139 -5.67 16.09 2.17
CA GLY A 139 -5.41 16.33 0.75
C GLY A 139 -5.37 15.08 -0.11
N LEU A 140 -5.41 13.88 0.48
CA LEU A 140 -5.33 12.60 -0.21
C LEU A 140 -6.71 11.94 -0.27
N LEU A 141 -7.12 11.56 -1.48
CA LEU A 141 -8.36 10.82 -1.70
C LEU A 141 -8.10 9.31 -1.84
N PRO A 142 -9.08 8.46 -1.46
CA PRO A 142 -8.98 7.02 -1.73
C PRO A 142 -8.69 6.71 -3.20
N GLU A 143 -9.32 7.42 -4.14
CA GLU A 143 -9.15 7.26 -5.59
C GLU A 143 -7.71 7.51 -6.07
N GLU A 144 -6.90 8.22 -5.29
CA GLU A 144 -5.49 8.49 -5.59
C GLU A 144 -4.56 7.34 -5.13
N CYS A 145 -5.06 6.44 -4.29
CA CYS A 145 -4.33 5.29 -3.78
C CYS A 145 -4.43 4.03 -4.67
N GLY A 146 -4.95 4.15 -5.89
CA GLY A 146 -5.28 3.01 -6.75
C GLY A 146 -4.11 2.09 -7.12
N TYR A 147 -2.86 2.49 -6.91
CA TYR A 147 -1.65 1.71 -7.17
C TYR A 147 -0.92 1.30 -5.88
N SER A 148 -1.52 1.54 -4.73
CA SER A 148 -0.91 1.29 -3.43
C SER A 148 -1.83 0.47 -2.52
N ASP A 149 -1.23 -0.32 -1.65
CA ASP A 149 -1.86 -0.96 -0.50
C ASP A 149 -1.88 -0.04 0.73
N LEU A 150 -1.10 1.03 0.72
CA LEU A 150 -0.94 1.99 1.81
C LEU A 150 -1.28 3.42 1.33
N ASP A 151 -1.87 4.18 2.23
CA ASP A 151 -2.01 5.63 2.13
C ASP A 151 -0.76 6.35 2.72
N ASP A 152 -0.88 7.66 2.96
CA ASP A 152 0.20 8.49 3.51
C ASP A 152 0.00 8.83 4.99
N THR A 153 -0.75 8.01 5.73
CA THR A 153 -0.84 8.15 7.19
C THR A 153 0.48 7.79 7.87
N TYR A 154 0.68 8.29 9.08
CA TYR A 154 1.86 7.97 9.87
C TYR A 154 2.00 6.46 10.13
N GLU A 155 0.88 5.78 10.39
CA GLU A 155 0.81 4.33 10.57
C GLU A 155 1.24 3.60 9.30
N SER A 156 0.81 4.07 8.14
CA SER A 156 1.22 3.52 6.84
C SER A 156 2.70 3.72 6.55
N MET A 157 3.30 4.84 6.99
CA MET A 157 4.75 5.06 6.90
C MET A 157 5.54 4.03 7.71
N ILE A 158 5.09 3.70 8.94
CA ILE A 158 5.72 2.68 9.79
C ILE A 158 5.71 1.32 9.08
N ILE A 159 4.55 0.93 8.50
CA ILE A 159 4.40 -0.32 7.76
C ILE A 159 5.34 -0.32 6.54
N ARG A 160 5.32 0.75 5.73
CA ARG A 160 6.11 0.84 4.50
C ARG A 160 7.60 0.78 4.76
N ALA A 161 8.08 1.58 5.71
CA ALA A 161 9.50 1.61 6.07
C ALA A 161 10.01 0.26 6.57
N LYS A 162 9.16 -0.48 7.32
CA LYS A 162 9.47 -1.81 7.79
C LYS A 162 9.47 -2.84 6.66
N ASP A 163 8.44 -2.85 5.80
CA ASP A 163 8.31 -3.80 4.69
C ASP A 163 9.47 -3.66 3.70
N LYS A 164 9.90 -2.42 3.44
CA LYS A 164 11.00 -2.10 2.52
C LYS A 164 12.37 -2.06 3.19
N ALA A 165 12.43 -2.21 4.52
CA ALA A 165 13.67 -2.12 5.30
C ALA A 165 14.44 -0.81 5.01
N PHE A 166 13.78 0.34 5.11
CA PHE A 166 14.39 1.67 4.91
C PHE A 166 15.62 1.82 5.82
N ASN A 167 16.72 2.25 5.25
CA ASN A 167 18.01 2.43 5.90
C ASN A 167 18.37 3.91 6.13
N PHE A 168 17.36 4.77 6.14
CA PHE A 168 17.42 6.21 6.37
C PHE A 168 16.23 6.63 7.26
N PRO A 169 16.32 7.76 8.01
CA PRO A 169 15.18 8.33 8.72
C PRO A 169 14.05 8.69 7.75
N TYR A 170 12.81 8.32 8.09
CA TYR A 170 11.61 8.68 7.34
C TYR A 170 10.71 9.52 8.25
N LEU A 171 10.69 10.84 7.99
CA LEU A 171 10.08 11.87 8.85
C LEU A 171 8.68 12.23 8.35
N TYR A 172 7.80 12.57 9.29
CA TYR A 172 6.42 12.93 9.03
C TYR A 172 6.19 14.43 9.18
N ASP A 173 5.76 15.11 8.10
CA ASP A 173 5.36 16.51 8.06
C ASP A 173 3.88 16.71 7.73
N GLY A 174 3.08 15.63 7.79
CA GLY A 174 1.68 15.64 7.33
C GLY A 174 0.70 16.39 8.24
N ASP A 175 1.08 16.76 9.47
CA ASP A 175 0.19 17.44 10.41
C ASP A 175 -0.12 18.89 9.99
N ASP A 176 0.89 19.67 9.69
CA ASP A 176 0.76 21.09 9.31
C ASP A 176 1.54 21.49 8.06
N GLN A 177 2.40 20.60 7.56
CA GLN A 177 3.17 20.74 6.33
C GLN A 177 4.11 21.96 6.30
N LEU A 178 4.48 22.51 7.47
CA LEU A 178 5.27 23.74 7.56
C LEU A 178 6.68 23.56 6.98
N VAL A 179 7.26 22.39 7.10
CA VAL A 179 8.57 22.09 6.51
C VAL A 179 8.44 21.97 5.01
N SER A 180 7.46 21.21 4.53
CA SER A 180 7.21 21.05 3.10
C SER A 180 6.93 22.39 2.40
N VAL A 181 6.21 23.31 3.05
CA VAL A 181 5.97 24.66 2.50
C VAL A 181 7.28 25.43 2.33
N LYS A 182 8.22 25.34 3.30
CA LYS A 182 9.50 26.06 3.25
C LYS A 182 10.46 25.51 2.18
N TYR A 183 10.47 24.19 1.95
CA TYR A 183 11.30 23.54 0.93
C TYR A 183 10.68 23.61 -0.47
N GLY A 184 9.36 23.61 -0.55
CA GLY A 184 8.60 23.69 -1.78
C GLY A 184 8.78 22.51 -2.73
N PRO A 185 8.64 21.25 -2.28
CA PRO A 185 8.64 20.13 -3.21
C PRO A 185 7.44 20.23 -4.17
N THR A 186 7.67 19.93 -5.45
CA THR A 186 6.63 20.00 -6.50
C THR A 186 5.96 18.66 -6.74
N ALA A 187 6.64 17.57 -6.41
CA ALA A 187 6.18 16.19 -6.60
C ALA A 187 6.79 15.26 -5.55
N THR A 188 6.34 14.03 -5.50
CA THR A 188 7.01 12.93 -4.80
C THR A 188 7.40 11.84 -5.82
N PRO A 189 8.71 11.46 -5.91
CA PRO A 189 9.82 11.97 -5.12
C PRO A 189 10.42 13.29 -5.65
N HIS A 190 10.97 14.13 -4.75
CA HIS A 190 11.74 15.33 -5.07
C HIS A 190 12.96 15.39 -4.16
N ALA A 191 14.17 15.40 -4.71
CA ALA A 191 15.43 15.42 -3.99
C ALA A 191 16.02 16.83 -3.87
N PHE A 192 16.61 17.11 -2.71
CA PHE A 192 17.36 18.33 -2.40
C PHE A 192 18.73 17.93 -1.85
N VAL A 193 19.82 18.45 -2.42
CA VAL A 193 21.19 18.17 -2.00
C VAL A 193 21.82 19.42 -1.45
N PHE A 194 22.29 19.36 -0.21
CA PHE A 194 22.93 20.48 0.51
C PHE A 194 24.41 20.17 0.78
N ASP A 195 25.26 21.20 0.64
CA ASP A 195 26.67 21.14 0.98
C ASP A 195 26.89 21.15 2.51
N SER A 196 28.16 21.14 2.94
CA SER A 196 28.57 21.19 4.36
C SER A 196 28.14 22.46 5.10
N LYS A 197 27.85 23.54 4.37
CA LYS A 197 27.32 24.80 4.91
C LYS A 197 25.80 24.85 4.85
N ARG A 198 25.15 23.71 4.49
CA ARG A 198 23.70 23.60 4.28
C ARG A 198 23.17 24.56 3.23
N ARG A 199 23.96 24.84 2.18
CA ARG A 199 23.50 25.57 1.00
C ARG A 199 23.03 24.58 -0.04
N LEU A 200 21.87 24.86 -0.64
CA LEU A 200 21.26 24.02 -1.67
C LEU A 200 22.14 24.01 -2.94
N ALA A 201 22.66 22.86 -3.31
CA ALA A 201 23.46 22.64 -4.50
C ALA A 201 22.65 22.02 -5.65
N TYR A 202 21.60 21.23 -5.31
CA TYR A 202 20.75 20.56 -6.29
C TYR A 202 19.31 20.44 -5.80
N SER A 203 18.35 20.61 -6.71
CA SER A 203 16.93 20.35 -6.48
C SER A 203 16.31 19.73 -7.74
N GLY A 204 15.72 18.52 -7.62
CA GLY A 204 15.13 17.86 -8.78
C GLY A 204 14.78 16.39 -8.57
N ARG A 205 14.73 15.68 -9.69
CA ARG A 205 14.45 14.23 -9.74
C ARG A 205 15.66 13.42 -9.26
N LEU A 206 15.46 12.15 -8.95
CA LEU A 206 16.56 11.25 -8.61
C LEU A 206 17.31 10.76 -9.86
N ASP A 207 16.57 10.51 -10.93
CA ASP A 207 17.08 10.16 -12.27
C ASP A 207 15.99 10.35 -13.34
N ALA A 208 16.30 10.05 -14.60
CA ALA A 208 15.43 10.28 -15.74
C ALA A 208 14.41 9.16 -16.01
N SER A 209 14.41 8.06 -15.25
CA SER A 209 13.54 6.90 -15.50
C SER A 209 12.80 6.44 -14.26
N GLU A 210 11.48 6.33 -14.35
CA GLU A 210 10.65 5.73 -13.30
C GLU A 210 10.69 4.18 -13.32
N LYS A 211 11.13 3.56 -14.43
CA LYS A 211 11.08 2.10 -14.57
C LYS A 211 12.12 1.44 -13.66
N PRO A 212 11.74 0.48 -12.80
CA PRO A 212 12.67 -0.29 -11.99
C PRO A 212 13.75 -0.97 -12.85
N GLY A 213 14.99 -0.99 -12.36
CA GLY A 213 16.12 -1.64 -13.04
C GLY A 213 16.70 -0.91 -14.27
N THR A 214 16.18 0.28 -14.63
CA THR A 214 16.66 1.03 -15.80
C THR A 214 17.56 2.22 -15.47
N ALA A 215 17.63 2.62 -14.20
CA ALA A 215 18.46 3.72 -13.69
C ALA A 215 18.78 3.48 -12.22
N ASN A 216 19.75 4.21 -11.66
CA ASN A 216 20.27 4.02 -10.30
C ASN A 216 20.42 5.36 -9.56
N ALA A 217 19.41 6.23 -9.60
CA ALA A 217 19.44 7.58 -9.06
C ALA A 217 20.58 8.42 -9.63
N ASP A 218 20.78 8.35 -10.95
CA ASP A 218 21.99 8.87 -11.61
C ASP A 218 22.14 10.38 -11.50
N ASP A 219 21.05 11.16 -11.58
CA ASP A 219 21.09 12.61 -11.42
C ASP A 219 21.44 13.00 -9.99
N LEU A 220 20.86 12.30 -9.01
CA LEU A 220 21.19 12.48 -7.57
C LEU A 220 22.65 12.13 -7.30
N ARG A 221 23.17 11.01 -7.82
CA ARG A 221 24.56 10.58 -7.66
C ARG A 221 25.54 11.61 -8.23
N LYS A 222 25.31 12.07 -9.46
CA LYS A 222 26.13 13.13 -10.08
C LYS A 222 26.16 14.40 -9.24
N ALA A 223 25.00 14.84 -8.74
CA ALA A 223 24.93 16.02 -7.89
C ALA A 223 25.70 15.86 -6.57
N VAL A 224 25.53 14.72 -5.89
CA VAL A 224 26.23 14.43 -4.63
C VAL A 224 27.74 14.29 -4.83
N ASP A 225 28.18 13.58 -5.86
CA ASP A 225 29.61 13.42 -6.17
C ASP A 225 30.26 14.77 -6.52
N ALA A 226 29.60 15.64 -7.30
CA ALA A 226 30.09 16.99 -7.56
C ALA A 226 30.28 17.82 -6.26
N VAL A 227 29.29 17.77 -5.34
CA VAL A 227 29.38 18.47 -4.05
C VAL A 227 30.51 17.93 -3.18
N LEU A 228 30.67 16.58 -3.12
CA LEU A 228 31.76 15.94 -2.37
C LEU A 228 33.15 16.32 -2.92
N GLU A 229 33.27 16.51 -4.23
CA GLU A 229 34.49 16.95 -4.91
C GLU A 229 34.71 18.48 -4.86
N GLY A 230 33.78 19.23 -4.26
CA GLY A 230 33.84 20.71 -4.21
C GLY A 230 33.64 21.38 -5.57
N LYS A 231 33.01 20.66 -6.51
CA LYS A 231 32.69 21.14 -7.86
C LYS A 231 31.26 21.68 -7.94
N PRO A 232 30.96 22.61 -8.83
CA PRO A 232 29.58 22.99 -9.12
C PRO A 232 28.82 21.83 -9.73
N VAL A 233 27.52 21.70 -9.37
CA VAL A 233 26.61 20.73 -10.02
C VAL A 233 26.30 21.26 -11.41
N GLU A 234 26.45 20.42 -12.45
CA GLU A 234 26.27 20.81 -13.86
C GLU A 234 24.81 21.21 -14.13
N GLU A 235 23.84 20.41 -13.67
CA GLU A 235 22.41 20.71 -13.71
C GLU A 235 21.86 20.88 -12.29
N PRO A 236 22.00 22.07 -11.69
CA PRO A 236 21.63 22.26 -10.28
C PRO A 236 20.13 22.24 -10.03
N VAL A 237 19.32 22.36 -11.08
CA VAL A 237 17.86 22.28 -11.02
C VAL A 237 17.34 21.50 -12.19
N ASN A 238 16.56 20.46 -11.94
CA ASN A 238 15.79 19.81 -12.99
C ASN A 238 14.37 19.48 -12.49
N LYS A 239 13.50 19.11 -13.43
CA LYS A 239 12.09 18.87 -13.11
C LYS A 239 11.91 17.55 -12.37
N ALA A 240 11.48 17.62 -11.11
CA ALA A 240 10.93 16.45 -10.41
C ALA A 240 9.60 16.02 -11.06
N PHE A 241 9.38 14.72 -11.11
CA PHE A 241 8.13 14.14 -11.61
C PHE A 241 7.61 13.08 -10.62
N GLY A 242 6.31 12.84 -10.68
CA GLY A 242 5.58 11.98 -9.74
C GLY A 242 4.24 12.58 -9.36
N CYS A 243 3.67 12.12 -8.26
CA CYS A 243 2.41 12.65 -7.75
C CYS A 243 2.60 14.04 -7.11
N SER A 244 1.65 14.93 -7.33
CA SER A 244 1.65 16.24 -6.66
C SER A 244 1.47 16.11 -5.16
N ILE A 245 2.07 17.03 -4.40
CA ILE A 245 1.90 17.10 -2.94
C ILE A 245 0.43 17.27 -2.57
N LYS A 246 0.01 16.51 -1.55
CA LYS A 246 -1.36 16.52 -1.02
C LYS A 246 -1.46 17.56 0.10
N TRP A 247 -1.62 18.82 -0.32
CA TRP A 247 -1.72 19.93 0.61
C TRP A 247 -3.05 19.93 1.37
N SER A 248 -3.04 20.24 2.64
CA SER A 248 -4.22 20.24 3.51
C SER A 248 -5.31 21.24 3.07
N TRP A 249 -4.94 22.34 2.42
CA TRP A 249 -5.89 23.30 1.83
C TRP A 249 -6.63 22.80 0.60
N LYS A 250 -6.22 21.68 0.02
CA LYS A 250 -7.00 21.00 -1.04
C LYS A 250 -8.20 20.23 -0.49
N SER A 251 -8.45 20.27 0.81
CA SER A 251 -9.58 19.59 1.45
C SER A 251 -10.94 19.98 0.85
N GLU A 252 -11.12 21.22 0.38
CA GLU A 252 -12.37 21.62 -0.28
C GLU A 252 -12.65 20.81 -1.55
N TRP A 253 -11.62 20.52 -2.33
CA TRP A 253 -11.76 19.64 -3.49
C TRP A 253 -12.06 18.20 -3.06
N ALA A 254 -11.40 17.70 -2.01
CA ALA A 254 -11.67 16.38 -1.45
C ALA A 254 -13.12 16.30 -0.92
N ASP A 255 -13.60 17.34 -0.23
CA ASP A 255 -14.99 17.45 0.23
C ASP A 255 -15.98 17.43 -0.96
N LYS A 256 -15.66 18.07 -2.08
CA LYS A 256 -16.47 18.00 -3.30
C LYS A 256 -16.53 16.58 -3.87
N VAL A 257 -15.40 15.90 -4.02
CA VAL A 257 -15.37 14.50 -4.52
C VAL A 257 -16.14 13.57 -3.60
N ASN A 258 -16.05 13.76 -2.28
CA ASN A 258 -16.83 13.02 -1.30
C ASN A 258 -18.34 13.29 -1.43
N LYS A 259 -18.74 14.53 -1.67
CA LYS A 259 -20.15 14.89 -1.94
C LYS A 259 -20.64 14.27 -3.23
N ASP A 260 -19.83 14.29 -4.30
CA ASP A 260 -20.17 13.67 -5.58
C ASP A 260 -20.32 12.15 -5.44
N TRP A 261 -19.48 11.49 -4.62
CA TRP A 261 -19.66 10.09 -4.28
C TRP A 261 -20.97 9.86 -3.52
N ALA A 262 -21.26 10.68 -2.51
CA ALA A 262 -22.46 10.57 -1.67
C ALA A 262 -23.76 10.82 -2.44
N ALA A 263 -23.71 11.58 -3.54
CA ALA A 263 -24.84 11.85 -4.40
C ALA A 263 -25.17 10.73 -5.38
N LYS A 264 -24.32 9.70 -5.50
CA LYS A 264 -24.58 8.57 -6.37
C LYS A 264 -25.78 7.76 -5.90
N THR A 265 -26.56 7.24 -6.85
CA THR A 265 -27.71 6.40 -6.55
C THR A 265 -27.27 5.08 -5.91
N VAL A 266 -27.92 4.75 -4.80
CA VAL A 266 -27.75 3.45 -4.13
C VAL A 266 -28.96 2.58 -4.42
N THR A 267 -28.73 1.43 -5.03
CA THR A 267 -29.74 0.42 -5.35
C THR A 267 -29.51 -0.85 -4.56
N LEU A 268 -30.55 -1.65 -4.40
CA LEU A 268 -30.51 -2.99 -3.85
C LEU A 268 -31.37 -3.88 -4.77
N GLU A 269 -30.76 -4.85 -5.40
CA GLU A 269 -31.42 -5.77 -6.31
C GLU A 269 -31.70 -7.10 -5.62
N LYS A 270 -32.82 -7.74 -5.94
CA LYS A 270 -33.10 -9.09 -5.49
C LYS A 270 -32.34 -10.09 -6.36
N THR A 271 -31.81 -11.15 -5.75
CA THR A 271 -31.09 -12.20 -6.48
C THR A 271 -31.46 -13.59 -5.98
N ASP A 272 -31.60 -14.53 -6.91
CA ASP A 272 -31.76 -15.94 -6.66
C ASP A 272 -30.43 -16.72 -6.82
N ASN A 273 -30.45 -18.02 -6.68
CA ASN A 273 -29.25 -18.87 -6.82
C ASN A 273 -28.62 -18.77 -8.22
N LYS A 274 -29.41 -18.53 -9.28
CA LYS A 274 -28.87 -18.33 -10.64
C LYS A 274 -28.17 -17.00 -10.77
N GLY A 275 -28.72 -15.96 -10.16
CA GLY A 275 -28.09 -14.65 -10.07
C GLY A 275 -26.77 -14.72 -9.31
N ILE A 276 -26.74 -15.40 -8.16
CA ILE A 276 -25.50 -15.65 -7.40
C ILE A 276 -24.46 -16.37 -8.25
N ALA A 277 -24.84 -17.45 -8.94
CA ALA A 277 -23.94 -18.18 -9.83
C ALA A 277 -23.40 -17.30 -10.97
N SER A 278 -24.19 -16.36 -11.48
CA SER A 278 -23.73 -15.37 -12.48
C SER A 278 -22.75 -14.36 -11.88
N ILE A 279 -22.99 -13.90 -10.63
CA ILE A 279 -22.07 -13.04 -9.92
C ILE A 279 -20.72 -13.74 -9.71
N LEU A 280 -20.75 -15.00 -9.30
CA LEU A 280 -19.53 -15.79 -9.06
C LEU A 280 -18.78 -16.15 -10.35
N ARG A 281 -19.50 -16.41 -11.46
CA ARG A 281 -18.87 -16.67 -12.76
C ARG A 281 -18.01 -15.51 -13.25
N ASN A 282 -18.35 -14.30 -12.83
CA ASN A 282 -17.60 -13.08 -13.16
C ASN A 282 -17.27 -12.95 -14.66
N ASP A 283 -18.28 -12.69 -15.46
CA ASP A 283 -18.13 -12.48 -16.91
C ASP A 283 -17.49 -11.10 -17.26
N SER A 284 -17.11 -10.30 -16.25
CA SER A 284 -16.40 -9.02 -16.45
C SER A 284 -14.90 -9.26 -16.70
N GLN A 285 -14.18 -8.18 -17.05
CA GLN A 285 -12.71 -8.18 -17.14
C GLN A 285 -12.04 -7.64 -15.86
N LYS A 286 -12.75 -7.70 -14.73
CA LYS A 286 -12.31 -7.12 -13.47
C LYS A 286 -12.09 -8.18 -12.41
N LEU A 287 -11.14 -7.93 -11.52
CA LEU A 287 -11.05 -8.64 -10.25
C LEU A 287 -12.24 -8.23 -9.40
N ARG A 288 -13.05 -9.15 -9.00
CA ARG A 288 -14.30 -8.91 -8.27
C ARG A 288 -14.13 -9.26 -6.79
N LEU A 289 -14.30 -8.27 -5.91
CA LEU A 289 -14.50 -8.52 -4.48
C LEU A 289 -15.98 -8.80 -4.26
N ILE A 290 -16.31 -9.92 -3.62
CA ILE A 290 -17.66 -10.25 -3.17
C ILE A 290 -17.64 -10.33 -1.67
N ASN A 291 -18.55 -9.62 -0.99
CA ASN A 291 -18.75 -9.73 0.45
C ASN A 291 -20.18 -10.13 0.75
N VAL A 292 -20.33 -11.22 1.50
CA VAL A 292 -21.61 -11.70 2.04
C VAL A 292 -21.75 -11.21 3.48
N TRP A 293 -22.83 -10.46 3.74
CA TRP A 293 -23.04 -9.74 4.98
C TRP A 293 -24.51 -9.70 5.38
N ALA A 294 -24.84 -9.15 6.55
CA ALA A 294 -26.21 -8.89 6.96
C ALA A 294 -26.31 -7.72 7.93
N THR A 295 -27.47 -7.09 8.02
CA THR A 295 -27.71 -5.94 8.92
C THR A 295 -27.57 -6.29 10.40
N TRP A 296 -27.82 -7.53 10.78
CA TRP A 296 -27.66 -8.04 12.15
C TRP A 296 -26.24 -8.54 12.49
N CYS A 297 -25.33 -8.55 11.52
CA CYS A 297 -23.96 -9.01 11.68
C CYS A 297 -23.06 -7.85 12.12
N ALA A 298 -22.78 -7.70 13.39
CA ALA A 298 -21.98 -6.59 13.92
C ALA A 298 -20.59 -6.44 13.28
N PRO A 299 -19.75 -7.49 13.12
CA PRO A 299 -18.47 -7.35 12.44
C PRO A 299 -18.63 -6.92 10.99
N CYS A 300 -19.68 -7.36 10.27
CA CYS A 300 -19.97 -6.92 8.89
C CYS A 300 -20.18 -5.41 8.84
N ILE A 301 -20.98 -4.87 9.74
CA ILE A 301 -21.32 -3.44 9.81
C ILE A 301 -20.09 -2.57 10.08
N ILE A 302 -19.15 -3.09 10.87
CA ILE A 302 -17.90 -2.41 11.21
C ILE A 302 -16.97 -2.34 10.01
N GLU A 303 -16.78 -3.46 9.27
CA GLU A 303 -15.84 -3.52 8.15
C GLU A 303 -16.38 -2.90 6.84
N TYR A 304 -17.71 -2.82 6.68
CA TYR A 304 -18.36 -2.42 5.42
C TYR A 304 -17.85 -1.10 4.83
N PRO A 305 -17.64 -0.02 5.62
CA PRO A 305 -17.08 1.23 5.09
C PRO A 305 -15.68 1.08 4.49
N GLU A 306 -14.86 0.21 5.08
CA GLU A 306 -13.50 -0.04 4.59
C GLU A 306 -13.51 -0.82 3.26
N LEU A 307 -14.46 -1.76 3.11
CA LEU A 307 -14.65 -2.45 1.83
C LEU A 307 -15.14 -1.48 0.74
N LEU A 308 -15.99 -0.50 1.08
CA LEU A 308 -16.38 0.57 0.15
C LEU A 308 -15.18 1.44 -0.25
N ASN A 309 -14.25 1.71 0.67
CA ASN A 309 -13.01 2.41 0.35
C ASN A 309 -12.17 1.64 -0.68
N LEU A 310 -12.16 0.30 -0.66
CA LEU A 310 -11.49 -0.49 -1.72
C LEU A 310 -12.10 -0.22 -3.10
N GLN A 311 -13.43 -0.10 -3.20
CA GLN A 311 -14.07 0.31 -4.46
C GLN A 311 -13.64 1.70 -4.90
N ARG A 312 -13.50 2.65 -3.98
CA ARG A 312 -13.01 3.99 -4.29
C ARG A 312 -11.56 3.97 -4.73
N MET A 313 -10.70 3.22 -4.03
CA MET A 313 -9.27 3.09 -4.37
C MET A 313 -9.04 2.45 -5.73
N TYR A 314 -9.69 1.33 -5.99
CA TYR A 314 -9.35 0.48 -7.12
C TYR A 314 -10.39 0.47 -8.25
N GLY A 315 -11.59 1.00 -8.04
CA GLY A 315 -12.71 0.92 -8.98
C GLY A 315 -12.49 1.62 -10.32
N ASN A 316 -11.55 2.57 -10.40
CA ASN A 316 -11.12 3.20 -11.66
C ASN A 316 -10.17 2.31 -12.48
N ARG A 317 -9.83 1.12 -11.96
CA ARG A 317 -8.98 0.12 -12.57
C ARG A 317 -9.79 -1.15 -12.83
N ALA A 318 -9.12 -2.25 -13.14
CA ALA A 318 -9.79 -3.55 -13.36
C ALA A 318 -10.24 -4.18 -12.04
N PHE A 319 -11.06 -3.46 -11.25
CA PHE A 319 -11.60 -3.89 -9.95
C PHE A 319 -13.06 -3.50 -9.80
N GLU A 320 -13.83 -4.34 -9.11
CA GLU A 320 -15.19 -4.01 -8.67
C GLU A 320 -15.52 -4.71 -7.34
N PHE A 321 -16.35 -4.05 -6.56
CA PHE A 321 -16.89 -4.60 -5.31
C PHE A 321 -18.39 -4.84 -5.45
N ILE A 322 -18.83 -6.04 -5.08
CA ILE A 322 -20.23 -6.48 -5.04
C ILE A 322 -20.58 -6.93 -3.63
N SER A 323 -21.69 -6.45 -3.10
CA SER A 323 -22.21 -6.89 -1.82
C SER A 323 -23.44 -7.77 -1.96
N ILE A 324 -23.51 -8.86 -1.18
CA ILE A 324 -24.67 -9.76 -1.13
C ILE A 324 -25.16 -9.79 0.32
N SER A 325 -26.37 -9.27 0.55
CA SER A 325 -27.01 -9.34 1.86
C SER A 325 -27.70 -10.71 2.05
N ALA A 326 -27.36 -11.36 3.15
CA ALA A 326 -28.03 -12.56 3.65
C ALA A 326 -29.24 -12.24 4.54
N ASP A 327 -29.70 -10.98 4.58
CA ASP A 327 -30.95 -10.61 5.23
C ASP A 327 -32.14 -11.28 4.54
N LYS A 328 -33.19 -11.55 5.33
CA LYS A 328 -34.42 -12.09 4.74
C LYS A 328 -35.08 -11.08 3.80
N PRO A 329 -35.83 -11.53 2.77
CA PRO A 329 -36.48 -10.64 1.80
C PRO A 329 -37.41 -9.59 2.41
N ASP A 330 -38.02 -9.86 3.55
CA ASP A 330 -38.88 -8.93 4.30
C ASP A 330 -38.10 -7.78 4.97
N LYS A 331 -36.75 -7.87 5.03
CA LYS A 331 -35.83 -6.85 5.52
C LYS A 331 -35.28 -5.93 4.44
N TYR A 332 -35.85 -5.98 3.23
CA TYR A 332 -35.38 -5.20 2.07
C TYR A 332 -35.21 -3.71 2.39
N ASP A 333 -36.21 -3.07 2.99
CA ASP A 333 -36.19 -1.63 3.26
C ASP A 333 -35.16 -1.26 4.34
N GLU A 334 -34.95 -2.11 5.35
CA GLU A 334 -33.93 -1.93 6.38
C GLU A 334 -32.52 -2.05 5.75
N THR A 335 -32.32 -3.06 4.92
CA THR A 335 -31.06 -3.30 4.19
C THR A 335 -30.75 -2.14 3.25
N LEU A 336 -31.72 -1.69 2.45
CA LEU A 336 -31.54 -0.54 1.55
C LEU A 336 -31.25 0.76 2.33
N SER A 337 -31.94 0.95 3.46
CA SER A 337 -31.68 2.12 4.33
C SER A 337 -30.25 2.13 4.88
N PHE A 338 -29.74 0.96 5.32
CA PHE A 338 -28.36 0.82 5.74
C PHE A 338 -27.37 1.16 4.60
N LEU A 339 -27.57 0.59 3.40
CA LEU A 339 -26.73 0.85 2.23
C LEU A 339 -26.70 2.32 1.85
N LYS A 340 -27.86 3.01 1.87
CA LYS A 340 -27.97 4.45 1.64
C LYS A 340 -27.20 5.25 2.70
N LYS A 341 -27.34 4.89 3.98
CA LYS A 341 -26.59 5.52 5.08
C LYS A 341 -25.08 5.36 4.92
N LYS A 342 -24.62 4.22 4.37
CA LYS A 342 -23.21 3.94 4.09
C LYS A 342 -22.75 4.49 2.73
N GLN A 343 -23.64 5.08 1.93
CA GLN A 343 -23.35 5.56 0.57
C GLN A 343 -22.79 4.46 -0.34
N SER A 344 -23.37 3.27 -0.25
CA SER A 344 -22.94 2.07 -0.97
C SER A 344 -23.34 2.12 -2.44
N ALA A 345 -22.72 3.01 -3.21
CA ALA A 345 -22.95 3.17 -4.64
C ALA A 345 -22.20 2.11 -5.47
N ILE A 346 -22.46 0.85 -5.18
CA ILE A 346 -21.92 -0.34 -5.86
C ILE A 346 -23.09 -1.26 -6.26
N ALA A 347 -22.82 -2.40 -6.87
CA ALA A 347 -23.81 -3.45 -7.07
C ALA A 347 -24.12 -4.14 -5.74
N ASN A 348 -25.33 -3.92 -5.22
CA ASN A 348 -25.79 -4.51 -3.98
C ASN A 348 -26.96 -5.46 -4.25
N TYR A 349 -26.88 -6.64 -3.68
CA TYR A 349 -27.91 -7.69 -3.83
C TYR A 349 -28.45 -8.13 -2.48
N ILE A 350 -29.73 -8.54 -2.45
CA ILE A 350 -30.37 -9.25 -1.34
C ILE A 350 -30.92 -10.56 -1.84
N VAL A 351 -30.72 -11.65 -1.09
CA VAL A 351 -31.18 -12.98 -1.48
C VAL A 351 -32.70 -13.08 -1.42
N GLU A 352 -33.32 -13.69 -2.43
CA GLU A 352 -34.76 -13.97 -2.46
C GLU A 352 -35.12 -15.18 -1.61
N ASN A 353 -34.25 -16.19 -1.56
CA ASN A 353 -34.45 -17.38 -0.76
C ASN A 353 -33.81 -17.22 0.61
N PRO A 354 -34.62 -17.21 1.70
CA PRO A 354 -34.10 -17.07 3.06
C PRO A 354 -33.42 -18.33 3.62
N ASP A 355 -33.37 -19.42 2.84
CA ASP A 355 -32.70 -20.66 3.26
C ASP A 355 -31.18 -20.48 3.24
N LYS A 356 -30.59 -20.49 4.43
CA LYS A 356 -29.13 -20.32 4.58
C LYS A 356 -28.32 -21.45 3.94
N TYR A 357 -28.85 -22.67 3.86
CA TYR A 357 -28.13 -23.80 3.26
C TYR A 357 -28.09 -23.66 1.74
N ALA A 358 -29.20 -23.20 1.15
CA ALA A 358 -29.24 -22.87 -0.28
C ALA A 358 -28.29 -21.72 -0.63
N LEU A 359 -28.14 -20.74 0.26
CA LEU A 359 -27.17 -19.64 0.08
C LEU A 359 -25.73 -20.14 0.19
N ILE A 360 -25.42 -20.98 1.18
CA ILE A 360 -24.09 -21.58 1.33
C ILE A 360 -23.71 -22.37 0.07
N GLU A 361 -24.59 -23.25 -0.38
CA GLU A 361 -24.36 -24.06 -1.58
C GLU A 361 -24.16 -23.21 -2.84
N ALA A 362 -24.89 -22.08 -2.95
CA ALA A 362 -24.79 -21.19 -4.09
C ALA A 362 -23.52 -20.33 -4.08
N ILE A 363 -23.01 -19.94 -2.89
CA ILE A 363 -21.84 -19.07 -2.73
C ILE A 363 -20.54 -19.89 -2.72
N ASP A 364 -20.42 -20.82 -1.78
CA ASP A 364 -19.26 -21.71 -1.63
C ASP A 364 -19.65 -22.88 -0.73
N PRO A 365 -19.73 -24.12 -1.25
CA PRO A 365 -20.06 -25.30 -0.44
C PRO A 365 -19.10 -25.57 0.73
N GLU A 366 -17.89 -25.02 0.71
CA GLU A 366 -16.92 -25.10 1.80
C GLU A 366 -17.16 -24.06 2.91
N TRP A 367 -18.00 -23.05 2.63
CA TRP A 367 -18.32 -22.03 3.62
C TRP A 367 -19.29 -22.56 4.69
N ASN A 368 -18.99 -22.34 5.95
CA ASN A 368 -19.85 -22.82 7.07
C ASN A 368 -21.05 -21.90 7.39
N GLY A 369 -21.26 -20.84 6.62
CA GLY A 369 -22.35 -19.88 6.79
C GLY A 369 -22.09 -18.78 7.85
N ALA A 370 -20.89 -18.67 8.39
CA ALA A 370 -20.54 -17.56 9.29
C ALA A 370 -20.26 -16.28 8.51
N LEU A 371 -20.77 -15.14 9.02
CA LEU A 371 -20.61 -13.82 8.41
C LEU A 371 -19.61 -12.96 9.22
N PRO A 372 -18.92 -12.02 8.57
CA PRO A 372 -18.88 -11.79 7.12
C PRO A 372 -18.14 -12.90 6.36
N TYR A 373 -18.39 -13.01 5.05
CA TYR A 373 -17.63 -13.87 4.16
C TYR A 373 -17.21 -13.10 2.91
N SER A 374 -15.91 -13.03 2.66
CA SER A 374 -15.33 -12.24 1.56
C SER A 374 -14.51 -13.11 0.63
N MET A 375 -14.60 -12.85 -0.67
CA MET A 375 -13.80 -13.54 -1.67
C MET A 375 -13.37 -12.62 -2.81
N LEU A 376 -12.20 -12.89 -3.41
CA LEU A 376 -11.77 -12.30 -4.68
C LEU A 376 -11.95 -13.33 -5.79
N VAL A 377 -12.62 -12.92 -6.86
CA VAL A 377 -12.99 -13.77 -8.01
C VAL A 377 -12.42 -13.15 -9.29
N GLU A 378 -11.57 -13.90 -9.98
CA GLU A 378 -11.06 -13.54 -11.31
C GLU A 378 -12.17 -13.65 -12.37
N PRO A 379 -12.01 -13.00 -13.54
CA PRO A 379 -12.82 -13.31 -14.70
C PRO A 379 -12.88 -14.81 -14.98
N GLY A 380 -14.08 -15.34 -15.25
CA GLY A 380 -14.32 -16.77 -15.42
C GLY A 380 -14.56 -17.55 -14.13
N GLY A 381 -14.65 -16.86 -12.97
CA GLY A 381 -15.14 -17.47 -11.72
C GLY A 381 -14.09 -18.15 -10.85
N LYS A 382 -12.80 -17.99 -11.15
CA LYS A 382 -11.73 -18.55 -10.29
C LYS A 382 -11.59 -17.73 -9.01
N ILE A 383 -11.80 -18.37 -7.86
CA ILE A 383 -11.61 -17.75 -6.56
C ILE A 383 -10.11 -17.76 -6.22
N VAL A 384 -9.52 -16.59 -5.95
CA VAL A 384 -8.09 -16.40 -5.62
C VAL A 384 -7.85 -15.97 -4.17
N TYR A 385 -8.90 -15.64 -3.46
CA TYR A 385 -8.88 -15.32 -2.03
C TYR A 385 -10.24 -15.62 -1.41
N LYS A 386 -10.27 -16.16 -0.21
CA LYS A 386 -11.45 -16.31 0.64
C LYS A 386 -11.09 -15.96 2.08
N CYS A 387 -12.00 -15.30 2.77
CA CYS A 387 -11.91 -15.00 4.19
C CYS A 387 -13.26 -15.15 4.85
N GLN A 388 -13.32 -15.95 5.90
CA GLN A 388 -14.48 -16.07 6.78
C GLN A 388 -14.19 -15.32 8.06
N GLY A 389 -15.12 -14.44 8.47
CA GLY A 389 -14.92 -13.45 9.51
C GLY A 389 -14.37 -12.14 8.96
N ALA A 390 -14.05 -11.19 9.85
CA ALA A 390 -13.53 -9.89 9.47
C ALA A 390 -12.21 -10.02 8.68
N VAL A 391 -12.09 -9.25 7.60
CA VAL A 391 -10.92 -9.29 6.72
C VAL A 391 -9.73 -8.53 7.34
N ASP A 392 -8.52 -9.06 7.14
CA ASP A 392 -7.31 -8.25 7.24
C ASP A 392 -7.22 -7.34 6.02
N LEU A 393 -7.58 -6.07 6.22
CA LEU A 393 -7.65 -5.07 5.14
C LEU A 393 -6.30 -4.84 4.46
N LEU A 394 -5.19 -4.86 5.20
CA LEU A 394 -3.87 -4.68 4.61
C LEU A 394 -3.50 -5.86 3.73
N ALA A 395 -3.74 -7.08 4.21
CA ALA A 395 -3.50 -8.28 3.42
C ALA A 395 -4.38 -8.32 2.16
N LEU A 396 -5.65 -7.91 2.28
CA LEU A 396 -6.58 -7.83 1.14
C LEU A 396 -6.13 -6.77 0.13
N LYS A 397 -5.75 -5.55 0.57
CA LYS A 397 -5.19 -4.50 -0.29
C LYS A 397 -3.94 -4.98 -1.03
N LYS A 398 -3.01 -5.66 -0.35
CA LYS A 398 -1.83 -6.27 -0.97
C LYS A 398 -2.22 -7.28 -2.06
N LYS A 399 -3.16 -8.18 -1.76
CA LYS A 399 -3.68 -9.15 -2.74
C LYS A 399 -4.28 -8.47 -3.97
N ILE A 400 -5.04 -7.39 -3.79
CA ILE A 400 -5.67 -6.64 -4.88
C ILE A 400 -4.61 -5.94 -5.74
N VAL A 401 -3.71 -5.18 -5.12
CA VAL A 401 -2.74 -4.35 -5.86
C VAL A 401 -1.62 -5.17 -6.51
N GLU A 402 -1.33 -6.36 -5.99
CA GLU A 402 -0.34 -7.29 -6.54
C GLU A 402 -0.95 -8.27 -7.55
N HIS A 403 -2.29 -8.27 -7.71
CA HIS A 403 -2.95 -9.13 -8.67
C HIS A 403 -2.62 -8.71 -10.12
N PRO A 404 -2.32 -9.65 -11.04
CA PRO A 404 -1.90 -9.31 -12.43
C PRO A 404 -2.88 -8.44 -13.22
N LEU A 405 -4.18 -8.49 -12.93
CA LEU A 405 -5.19 -7.62 -13.56
C LEU A 405 -5.06 -6.15 -13.15
N LEU A 406 -4.56 -5.87 -11.95
CA LEU A 406 -4.32 -4.52 -11.47
C LEU A 406 -2.84 -4.19 -11.58
N GLY A 407 -2.02 -4.90 -10.84
CA GLY A 407 -0.59 -4.66 -10.74
C GLY A 407 -0.25 -3.37 -9.98
N ARG A 408 0.98 -3.24 -9.53
CA ARG A 408 1.56 -1.93 -9.23
C ARG A 408 1.88 -1.25 -10.56
N TYR A 409 2.03 0.05 -10.56
CA TYR A 409 2.29 0.82 -11.80
C TYR A 409 3.58 0.36 -12.52
N TYR A 410 4.55 -0.13 -11.75
CA TYR A 410 5.82 -0.67 -12.23
C TYR A 410 6.10 -2.05 -11.67
#